data_9d178ebaee90e439b7f16ff851e5a76d
#
_entry.id   9d178ebaee90e439b7f16ff851e5a76d
#
_cell.length_a   1.000
_cell.length_b   1.000
_cell.length_c   1.000
_cell.angle_alpha   90.00
_cell.angle_beta   90.00
_cell.angle_gamma   90.00
#
_symmetry.space_group_name_H-M   'P 1'
#
loop_
_entity.id
_entity.type
_entity.pdbx_description
1 polymer ?
#
loop_
_entity_poly.entity_id
_entity_poly.type
_entity_poly.pdbx_seq_one_letter_code
_entity_poly.pdbx_strand_id
1 'polypeptide(L)'
;MKAVTMGRINQEEGTVSHPLNILLVGPRRTGKSSTGNTLLGREPVFDTRGGGASTSASGIAAGRHLTVVDAQGWGLSEDIVPKEDKVELLRALSLFGLAGPHVVLLVIPLLDFTESEGRALERRMEVLTSMVWRHTMVLFTCGDSLKRRGCSATEHIQSGGPGLHRLMEKCRYRYHVFNNKTEQEQVRELLIKVENMLQENGGWYFSLHMYQRMEEEWSRREHELRRRLAAEMDEKRERRKGTAAETGKATEQRQKSEMEVKEGGFKTEKERHIWDGKEENVKFGLSSEEEEGDSRGESNEMKTSHAAPRWLNTSQGLPFNPIRKVA
;
A
#
# COMPACT_ATOMS: atom_id res chain seq x y z
N MET A 1 -11.37 -29.91 -2.11
CA MET A 1 -11.38 -28.44 -2.20
C MET A 1 -12.07 -28.07 -3.50
N LYS A 2 -13.29 -27.50 -3.43
CA LYS A 2 -13.97 -27.03 -4.64
C LYS A 2 -13.33 -25.72 -5.06
N ALA A 3 -12.73 -25.69 -6.26
CA ALA A 3 -12.23 -24.46 -6.87
C ALA A 3 -13.40 -23.50 -7.05
N VAL A 4 -13.32 -22.32 -6.44
CA VAL A 4 -14.25 -21.22 -6.71
C VAL A 4 -13.92 -20.74 -8.13
N THR A 5 -14.79 -21.01 -9.07
CA THR A 5 -14.62 -20.58 -10.46
C THR A 5 -14.74 -19.06 -10.51
N MET A 6 -13.60 -18.41 -10.63
CA MET A 6 -13.51 -16.97 -10.84
C MET A 6 -14.00 -16.66 -12.27
N GLY A 7 -15.07 -15.86 -12.37
CA GLY A 7 -15.65 -15.48 -13.67
C GLY A 7 -14.70 -14.62 -14.48
N ARG A 8 -14.14 -15.18 -15.52
CA ARG A 8 -13.34 -14.50 -16.54
C ARG A 8 -14.28 -13.97 -17.63
N ILE A 9 -14.11 -12.76 -18.09
CA ILE A 9 -14.78 -12.28 -19.29
C ILE A 9 -14.09 -12.98 -20.47
N ASN A 10 -14.71 -14.05 -20.98
CA ASN A 10 -14.21 -14.71 -22.18
C ASN A 10 -14.62 -13.88 -23.40
N GLN A 11 -13.64 -13.47 -24.22
CA GLN A 11 -13.84 -13.00 -25.59
C GLN A 11 -13.87 -14.20 -26.52
N GLU A 12 -15.01 -14.90 -26.58
CA GLU A 12 -15.26 -15.83 -27.64
C GLU A 12 -16.60 -15.46 -28.31
N GLU A 13 -16.57 -15.32 -29.62
CA GLU A 13 -17.71 -15.03 -30.49
C GLU A 13 -18.81 -16.07 -30.25
N GLY A 14 -19.99 -15.62 -29.84
CA GLY A 14 -21.20 -16.44 -29.72
C GLY A 14 -21.64 -16.81 -28.30
N THR A 15 -20.91 -16.45 -27.24
CA THR A 15 -21.30 -16.71 -25.86
C THR A 15 -22.15 -15.57 -25.30
N VAL A 16 -23.15 -15.91 -24.50
CA VAL A 16 -23.95 -14.98 -23.70
C VAL A 16 -22.98 -14.10 -22.88
N SER A 17 -22.73 -12.89 -23.35
CA SER A 17 -21.87 -11.93 -22.67
C SER A 17 -22.45 -11.66 -21.29
N HIS A 18 -21.76 -12.09 -20.24
CA HIS A 18 -22.15 -11.75 -18.88
C HIS A 18 -22.27 -10.23 -18.72
N PRO A 19 -23.28 -9.75 -17.97
CA PRO A 19 -23.47 -8.32 -17.79
C PRO A 19 -22.24 -7.71 -17.10
N LEU A 20 -21.87 -6.51 -17.54
CA LEU A 20 -20.86 -5.70 -16.89
C LEU A 20 -21.45 -5.11 -15.60
N ASN A 21 -20.94 -5.51 -14.46
CA ASN A 21 -21.39 -5.08 -13.15
C ASN A 21 -20.67 -3.78 -12.74
N ILE A 22 -21.42 -2.72 -12.51
CA ILE A 22 -20.92 -1.38 -12.16
C ILE A 22 -21.46 -0.99 -10.80
N LEU A 23 -20.60 -0.73 -9.83
CA LEU A 23 -20.96 -0.20 -8.52
C LEU A 23 -20.69 1.31 -8.48
N LEU A 24 -21.72 2.11 -8.23
CA LEU A 24 -21.59 3.56 -8.02
C LEU A 24 -21.48 3.83 -6.52
N VAL A 25 -20.36 4.44 -6.11
CA VAL A 25 -20.10 4.81 -4.71
C VAL A 25 -19.69 6.29 -4.62
N GLY A 26 -19.80 6.86 -3.45
CA GLY A 26 -19.36 8.24 -3.20
C GLY A 26 -20.25 8.98 -2.21
N PRO A 27 -19.89 10.21 -1.83
CA PRO A 27 -20.64 11.01 -0.90
C PRO A 27 -22.08 11.28 -1.36
N ARG A 28 -22.92 11.73 -0.44
CA ARG A 28 -24.30 12.15 -0.78
C ARG A 28 -24.27 13.32 -1.76
N ARG A 29 -25.25 13.37 -2.67
CA ARG A 29 -25.45 14.47 -3.63
C ARG A 29 -24.31 14.67 -4.63
N THR A 30 -23.46 13.66 -4.89
CA THR A 30 -22.38 13.74 -5.89
C THR A 30 -22.84 13.37 -7.32
N GLY A 31 -24.09 13.00 -7.50
CA GLY A 31 -24.65 12.65 -8.82
C GLY A 31 -24.62 11.16 -9.16
N LYS A 32 -24.46 10.24 -8.18
CA LYS A 32 -24.47 8.79 -8.39
C LYS A 32 -25.72 8.29 -9.10
N SER A 33 -26.90 8.56 -8.52
CA SER A 33 -28.18 8.15 -9.10
C SER A 33 -28.41 8.74 -10.48
N SER A 34 -28.04 10.01 -10.70
CA SER A 34 -28.08 10.64 -12.02
C SER A 34 -27.13 9.95 -13.00
N THR A 35 -25.94 9.57 -12.56
CA THR A 35 -24.98 8.80 -13.35
C THR A 35 -25.55 7.43 -13.75
N GLY A 36 -26.13 6.72 -12.77
CA GLY A 36 -26.78 5.43 -13.04
C GLY A 36 -27.91 5.54 -14.07
N ASN A 37 -28.75 6.56 -13.95
CA ASN A 37 -29.82 6.83 -14.94
C ASN A 37 -29.23 7.13 -16.33
N THR A 38 -28.18 7.94 -16.41
CA THR A 38 -27.51 8.23 -17.68
C THR A 38 -26.87 7.01 -18.30
N LEU A 39 -26.22 6.14 -17.50
CA LEU A 39 -25.63 4.89 -17.96
C LEU A 39 -26.67 3.94 -18.56
N LEU A 40 -27.87 3.88 -17.97
CA LEU A 40 -28.92 3.00 -18.44
C LEU A 40 -29.77 3.61 -19.59
N GLY A 41 -29.63 4.91 -19.88
CA GLY A 41 -30.21 5.59 -21.04
C GLY A 41 -31.72 5.56 -21.11
N ARG A 42 -32.41 5.43 -19.95
CA ARG A 42 -33.89 5.27 -19.88
C ARG A 42 -34.49 6.35 -18.95
N GLU A 43 -35.81 6.30 -18.82
CA GLU A 43 -36.49 7.03 -17.75
C GLU A 43 -35.84 6.75 -16.39
N PRO A 44 -35.85 7.73 -15.47
CA PRO A 44 -35.12 7.61 -14.20
C PRO A 44 -35.51 6.35 -13.43
N VAL A 45 -34.57 5.41 -13.33
CA VAL A 45 -34.72 4.16 -12.55
C VAL A 45 -34.29 4.38 -11.11
N PHE A 46 -33.24 5.20 -10.93
CA PHE A 46 -32.72 5.55 -9.61
C PHE A 46 -33.30 6.89 -9.13
N ASP A 47 -33.71 6.94 -7.86
CA ASP A 47 -34.23 8.18 -7.25
C ASP A 47 -33.10 9.19 -7.00
N THR A 48 -33.14 10.31 -7.70
CA THR A 48 -32.14 11.38 -7.59
C THR A 48 -32.32 12.34 -6.41
N ARG A 49 -33.45 12.22 -5.68
CA ARG A 49 -33.71 13.04 -4.47
C ARG A 49 -32.80 12.64 -3.32
N GLY A 50 -32.27 11.42 -3.35
CA GLY A 50 -31.32 10.88 -2.38
C GLY A 50 -31.95 10.42 -1.07
N GLY A 51 -31.15 9.75 -0.22
CA GLY A 51 -31.57 9.26 1.09
C GLY A 51 -32.18 7.87 1.10
N GLY A 52 -32.35 7.24 -0.06
CA GLY A 52 -32.79 5.83 -0.17
C GLY A 52 -31.67 4.83 0.09
N ALA A 53 -32.05 3.58 0.33
CA ALA A 53 -31.14 2.45 0.39
C ALA A 53 -30.52 2.18 -0.99
N SER A 54 -29.41 1.41 -1.02
CA SER A 54 -28.79 0.98 -2.28
C SER A 54 -29.75 0.17 -3.14
N THR A 55 -29.78 0.44 -4.42
CA THR A 55 -30.67 -0.21 -5.39
C THR A 55 -29.88 -0.67 -6.62
N SER A 56 -30.42 -1.67 -7.34
CA SER A 56 -29.82 -2.17 -8.55
C SER A 56 -30.79 -2.09 -9.72
N ALA A 57 -30.25 -1.87 -10.90
CA ALA A 57 -31.01 -1.92 -12.15
C ALA A 57 -30.11 -2.45 -13.28
N SER A 58 -30.76 -3.10 -14.28
CA SER A 58 -30.04 -3.62 -15.44
C SER A 58 -30.59 -3.02 -16.72
N GLY A 59 -29.75 -2.89 -17.74
CA GLY A 59 -30.12 -2.35 -19.04
C GLY A 59 -29.05 -2.61 -20.09
N ILE A 60 -29.29 -2.07 -21.29
CA ILE A 60 -28.33 -2.15 -22.41
C ILE A 60 -27.85 -0.74 -22.71
N ALA A 61 -26.55 -0.54 -22.72
CA ALA A 61 -25.91 0.71 -23.12
C ALA A 61 -24.74 0.44 -24.04
N ALA A 62 -24.65 1.19 -25.16
CA ALA A 62 -23.64 1.01 -26.19
C ALA A 62 -23.48 -0.46 -26.64
N GLY A 63 -24.59 -1.20 -26.74
CA GLY A 63 -24.61 -2.61 -27.16
C GLY A 63 -24.21 -3.63 -26.11
N ARG A 64 -23.96 -3.20 -24.86
CA ARG A 64 -23.54 -4.06 -23.77
C ARG A 64 -24.58 -4.14 -22.65
N HIS A 65 -24.77 -5.34 -22.12
CA HIS A 65 -25.57 -5.54 -20.90
C HIS A 65 -24.85 -4.99 -19.68
N LEU A 66 -25.51 -4.09 -18.95
CA LEU A 66 -25.01 -3.51 -17.71
C LEU A 66 -25.90 -3.92 -16.56
N THR A 67 -25.29 -4.21 -15.40
CA THR A 67 -25.98 -4.20 -14.10
C THR A 67 -25.34 -3.09 -13.27
N VAL A 68 -26.12 -2.08 -12.92
CA VAL A 68 -25.67 -0.92 -12.16
C VAL A 68 -26.27 -0.98 -10.77
N VAL A 69 -25.43 -0.86 -9.75
CA VAL A 69 -25.84 -0.69 -8.37
C VAL A 69 -25.53 0.74 -7.95
N ASP A 70 -26.56 1.49 -7.59
CA ASP A 70 -26.45 2.82 -6.98
C ASP A 70 -26.40 2.65 -5.47
N ALA A 71 -25.19 2.75 -4.91
CA ALA A 71 -25.00 2.66 -3.47
C ALA A 71 -25.49 3.91 -2.75
N GLN A 72 -26.04 3.74 -1.56
CA GLN A 72 -26.39 4.85 -0.68
C GLN A 72 -25.17 5.76 -0.47
N GLY A 73 -25.36 7.07 -0.65
CA GLY A 73 -24.32 8.04 -0.40
C GLY A 73 -24.04 8.23 1.08
N TRP A 74 -22.79 8.43 1.42
CA TRP A 74 -22.33 8.67 2.78
C TRP A 74 -22.06 10.14 3.10
N GLY A 75 -21.89 10.48 4.37
CA GLY A 75 -21.43 11.78 4.82
C GLY A 75 -19.91 11.93 4.70
N LEU A 76 -19.40 13.15 4.86
CA LEU A 76 -17.96 13.45 4.77
C LEU A 76 -17.28 13.56 6.15
N SER A 77 -17.85 12.95 7.20
CA SER A 77 -17.19 12.89 8.50
C SER A 77 -15.89 12.10 8.41
N GLU A 78 -14.80 12.65 8.94
CA GLU A 78 -13.48 12.05 8.86
C GLU A 78 -13.19 10.99 9.92
N ASP A 79 -13.77 11.13 11.11
CA ASP A 79 -13.23 10.47 12.29
C ASP A 79 -13.45 8.96 12.30
N ILE A 80 -14.69 8.53 12.09
CA ILE A 80 -15.04 7.11 12.12
C ILE A 80 -16.05 6.84 11.00
N VAL A 81 -15.89 5.74 10.29
CA VAL A 81 -16.92 5.27 9.37
C VAL A 81 -18.09 4.72 10.17
N PRO A 82 -19.28 5.33 10.10
CA PRO A 82 -20.46 4.84 10.80
C PRO A 82 -20.76 3.38 10.48
N LYS A 83 -21.30 2.65 11.45
CA LYS A 83 -21.66 1.24 11.25
C LYS A 83 -22.68 1.07 10.13
N GLU A 84 -23.60 2.01 10.03
CA GLU A 84 -24.65 2.08 9.02
C GLU A 84 -24.06 2.21 7.62
N ASP A 85 -23.07 3.10 7.42
CA ASP A 85 -22.37 3.26 6.15
C ASP A 85 -21.66 1.95 5.73
N LYS A 86 -21.03 1.25 6.69
CA LYS A 86 -20.38 -0.05 6.45
C LYS A 86 -21.37 -1.11 6.01
N VAL A 87 -22.46 -1.26 6.75
CA VAL A 87 -23.51 -2.25 6.47
C VAL A 87 -24.13 -1.98 5.09
N GLU A 88 -24.40 -0.71 4.77
CA GLU A 88 -25.04 -0.36 3.52
C GLU A 88 -24.10 -0.55 2.32
N LEU A 89 -22.81 -0.30 2.49
CA LEU A 89 -21.82 -0.57 1.45
C LEU A 89 -21.68 -2.09 1.17
N LEU A 90 -21.69 -2.92 2.21
CA LEU A 90 -21.72 -4.37 2.06
C LEU A 90 -23.02 -4.87 1.43
N ARG A 91 -24.16 -4.24 1.78
CA ARG A 91 -25.45 -4.52 1.17
C ARG A 91 -25.42 -4.18 -0.33
N ALA A 92 -24.84 -3.04 -0.72
CA ALA A 92 -24.68 -2.68 -2.12
C ALA A 92 -23.92 -3.75 -2.93
N LEU A 93 -22.84 -4.30 -2.36
CA LEU A 93 -22.11 -5.41 -2.99
C LEU A 93 -22.97 -6.66 -3.14
N SER A 94 -23.82 -6.98 -2.16
CA SER A 94 -24.66 -8.18 -2.18
C SER A 94 -25.70 -8.14 -3.30
N LEU A 95 -26.04 -6.96 -3.82
CA LEU A 95 -27.00 -6.81 -4.94
C LEU A 95 -26.49 -7.40 -6.26
N PHE A 96 -25.20 -7.67 -6.39
CA PHE A 96 -24.64 -8.41 -7.55
C PHE A 96 -24.72 -9.94 -7.39
N GLY A 97 -25.20 -10.44 -6.26
CA GLY A 97 -25.20 -11.86 -5.97
C GLY A 97 -23.78 -12.41 -5.74
N LEU A 98 -23.46 -13.52 -6.41
CA LEU A 98 -22.15 -14.17 -6.27
C LEU A 98 -21.02 -13.49 -7.07
N ALA A 99 -21.41 -12.71 -8.09
CA ALA A 99 -20.50 -12.06 -9.02
C ALA A 99 -20.18 -10.67 -8.54
N GLY A 100 -19.39 -10.16 -7.90
CA GLY A 100 -19.16 -8.74 -7.48
C GLY A 100 -19.10 -7.75 -8.66
N PRO A 101 -18.84 -6.48 -8.39
CA PRO A 101 -18.68 -5.48 -9.43
C PRO A 101 -17.38 -5.69 -10.21
N HIS A 102 -17.43 -5.49 -11.51
CA HIS A 102 -16.26 -5.44 -12.37
C HIS A 102 -15.52 -4.10 -12.21
N VAL A 103 -16.28 -3.02 -12.02
CA VAL A 103 -15.78 -1.68 -11.78
C VAL A 103 -16.53 -1.01 -10.65
N VAL A 104 -15.81 -0.28 -9.83
CA VAL A 104 -16.31 0.64 -8.81
C VAL A 104 -16.10 2.05 -9.33
N LEU A 105 -17.17 2.73 -9.68
CA LEU A 105 -17.12 4.14 -10.06
C LEU A 105 -17.26 5.02 -8.82
N LEU A 106 -16.19 5.65 -8.44
CA LEU A 106 -16.17 6.59 -7.34
C LEU A 106 -16.63 7.95 -7.85
N VAL A 107 -17.87 8.31 -7.55
CA VAL A 107 -18.53 9.49 -8.08
C VAL A 107 -18.30 10.70 -7.16
N ILE A 108 -17.56 11.67 -7.64
CA ILE A 108 -17.28 12.93 -6.95
C ILE A 108 -17.56 14.12 -7.88
N PRO A 109 -18.04 15.27 -7.35
CA PRO A 109 -18.25 16.44 -8.18
C PRO A 109 -16.90 17.08 -8.53
N LEU A 110 -16.84 17.71 -9.69
CA LEU A 110 -15.68 18.45 -10.18
C LEU A 110 -15.64 19.85 -9.57
N LEU A 111 -15.42 19.87 -8.27
CA LEU A 111 -15.33 21.04 -7.40
C LEU A 111 -14.03 20.98 -6.61
N ASP A 112 -13.81 21.98 -5.77
CA ASP A 112 -12.68 21.95 -4.84
C ASP A 112 -12.76 20.72 -3.94
N PHE A 113 -11.68 19.96 -3.88
CA PHE A 113 -11.59 18.72 -3.15
C PHE A 113 -10.60 18.89 -1.99
N THR A 114 -11.12 18.86 -0.78
CA THR A 114 -10.32 19.08 0.42
C THR A 114 -9.58 17.82 0.84
N GLU A 115 -8.53 18.00 1.61
CA GLU A 115 -7.78 16.86 2.15
C GLU A 115 -8.62 16.04 3.14
N SER A 116 -9.49 16.69 3.91
CA SER A 116 -10.40 16.02 4.83
C SER A 116 -11.41 15.13 4.09
N GLU A 117 -11.97 15.61 2.99
CA GLU A 117 -12.84 14.82 2.12
C GLU A 117 -12.11 13.61 1.54
N GLY A 118 -10.84 13.80 1.15
CA GLY A 118 -9.98 12.71 0.67
C GLY A 118 -9.82 11.62 1.73
N ARG A 119 -9.45 11.97 2.95
CA ARG A 119 -9.30 11.02 4.06
C ARG A 119 -10.60 10.31 4.41
N ALA A 120 -11.71 11.05 4.48
CA ALA A 120 -13.02 10.50 4.76
C ALA A 120 -13.46 9.46 3.71
N LEU A 121 -13.17 9.75 2.45
CA LEU A 121 -13.47 8.88 1.32
C LEU A 121 -12.59 7.63 1.33
N GLU A 122 -11.29 7.78 1.55
CA GLU A 122 -10.35 6.66 1.63
C GLU A 122 -10.77 5.65 2.70
N ARG A 123 -11.08 6.11 3.92
CA ARG A 123 -11.53 5.24 5.01
C ARG A 123 -12.79 4.44 4.67
N ARG A 124 -13.72 5.02 3.89
CA ARG A 124 -14.93 4.31 3.47
C ARG A 124 -14.65 3.28 2.39
N MET A 125 -13.81 3.61 1.44
CA MET A 125 -13.39 2.65 0.40
C MET A 125 -12.61 1.47 1.01
N GLU A 126 -11.78 1.71 2.01
CA GLU A 126 -11.00 0.68 2.69
C GLU A 126 -11.82 -0.30 3.53
N VAL A 127 -13.11 -0.02 3.78
CA VAL A 127 -14.07 -1.04 4.28
C VAL A 127 -14.15 -2.23 3.33
N LEU A 128 -13.90 -2.01 2.04
CA LEU A 128 -13.89 -3.02 0.98
C LEU A 128 -12.49 -3.61 0.73
N THR A 129 -11.56 -3.51 1.66
CA THR A 129 -10.12 -3.82 1.55
C THR A 129 -9.34 -2.84 0.66
N SER A 130 -8.02 -2.86 0.79
CA SER A 130 -7.13 -2.03 -0.03
C SER A 130 -7.19 -2.40 -1.52
N MET A 131 -7.60 -3.62 -1.83
CA MET A 131 -7.67 -4.13 -3.19
C MET A 131 -8.80 -3.55 -4.02
N VAL A 132 -9.78 -2.88 -3.40
CA VAL A 132 -10.87 -2.18 -4.11
C VAL A 132 -10.33 -1.15 -5.10
N TRP A 133 -9.21 -0.52 -4.78
CA TRP A 133 -8.60 0.50 -5.63
C TRP A 133 -8.17 -0.02 -7.01
N ARG A 134 -7.87 -1.31 -7.15
CA ARG A 134 -7.60 -1.93 -8.47
C ARG A 134 -8.81 -1.91 -9.38
N HIS A 135 -9.99 -1.96 -8.80
CA HIS A 135 -11.27 -1.97 -9.51
C HIS A 135 -11.94 -0.60 -9.53
N THR A 136 -11.28 0.44 -9.01
CA THR A 136 -11.86 1.78 -8.89
C THR A 136 -11.40 2.70 -10.01
N MET A 137 -12.37 3.44 -10.55
CA MET A 137 -12.16 4.57 -11.46
C MET A 137 -12.89 5.78 -10.87
N VAL A 138 -12.25 6.94 -10.87
CA VAL A 138 -12.89 8.19 -10.43
C VAL A 138 -13.79 8.71 -11.54
N LEU A 139 -15.05 8.95 -11.23
CA LEU A 139 -15.99 9.59 -12.11
C LEU A 139 -16.30 11.00 -11.61
N PHE A 140 -15.76 11.98 -12.31
CA PHE A 140 -16.03 13.37 -12.02
C PHE A 140 -17.37 13.79 -12.63
N THR A 141 -18.30 14.24 -11.79
CA THR A 141 -19.56 14.84 -12.23
C THR A 141 -19.44 16.36 -12.37
N CYS A 142 -20.48 17.02 -12.90
CA CYS A 142 -20.48 18.46 -13.17
C CYS A 142 -19.41 18.90 -14.19
N GLY A 143 -19.09 18.08 -15.18
CA GLY A 143 -18.10 18.37 -16.23
C GLY A 143 -18.37 19.65 -17.02
N ASP A 144 -19.63 20.11 -17.07
CA ASP A 144 -19.98 21.39 -17.67
C ASP A 144 -19.39 22.61 -16.93
N SER A 145 -18.99 22.46 -15.67
CA SER A 145 -18.30 23.50 -14.91
C SER A 145 -16.88 23.77 -15.42
N LEU A 146 -16.17 22.75 -15.94
CA LEU A 146 -14.86 22.91 -16.56
C LEU A 146 -14.93 23.79 -17.81
N LYS A 147 -15.91 23.50 -18.68
CA LYS A 147 -16.12 24.28 -19.91
C LYS A 147 -16.37 25.76 -19.58
N ARG A 148 -17.12 26.05 -18.53
CA ARG A 148 -17.36 27.41 -18.06
C ARG A 148 -16.12 28.11 -17.50
N ARG A 149 -15.21 27.36 -16.90
CA ARG A 149 -13.94 27.86 -16.35
C ARG A 149 -12.81 27.91 -17.37
N GLY A 150 -13.02 27.38 -18.59
CA GLY A 150 -11.99 27.30 -19.64
C GLY A 150 -10.82 26.38 -19.27
N CYS A 151 -11.07 25.37 -18.43
CA CYS A 151 -10.07 24.51 -17.84
C CYS A 151 -10.33 23.05 -18.25
N SER A 152 -9.28 22.29 -18.52
CA SER A 152 -9.38 20.86 -18.80
C SER A 152 -9.44 20.05 -17.50
N ALA A 153 -9.91 18.79 -17.60
CA ALA A 153 -9.91 17.88 -16.46
C ALA A 153 -8.49 17.60 -15.95
N THR A 154 -7.53 17.51 -16.86
CA THR A 154 -6.11 17.28 -16.52
C THR A 154 -5.55 18.47 -15.73
N GLU A 155 -5.81 19.69 -16.15
CA GLU A 155 -5.41 20.90 -15.42
C GLU A 155 -6.08 20.96 -14.04
N HIS A 156 -7.37 20.64 -13.93
CA HIS A 156 -8.06 20.57 -12.63
C HIS A 156 -7.41 19.54 -11.69
N ILE A 157 -7.06 18.36 -12.18
CA ILE A 157 -6.38 17.34 -11.38
C ILE A 157 -4.98 17.79 -10.99
N GLN A 158 -4.21 18.39 -11.92
CA GLN A 158 -2.85 18.87 -11.65
C GLN A 158 -2.81 20.05 -10.67
N SER A 159 -3.79 20.93 -10.73
CA SER A 159 -3.93 22.06 -9.79
C SER A 159 -4.63 21.69 -8.48
N GLY A 160 -5.15 20.47 -8.39
CA GLY A 160 -5.83 19.96 -7.20
C GLY A 160 -4.88 19.82 -6.00
N GLY A 161 -5.44 19.92 -4.81
CA GLY A 161 -4.68 19.78 -3.57
C GLY A 161 -4.17 18.34 -3.33
N PRO A 162 -3.35 18.14 -2.27
CA PRO A 162 -2.74 16.84 -1.97
C PRO A 162 -3.75 15.72 -1.75
N GLY A 163 -4.96 16.03 -1.27
CA GLY A 163 -6.04 15.04 -1.13
C GLY A 163 -6.50 14.46 -2.47
N LEU A 164 -6.65 15.32 -3.49
CA LEU A 164 -7.02 14.86 -4.84
C LEU A 164 -5.89 14.08 -5.51
N HIS A 165 -4.65 14.52 -5.39
CA HIS A 165 -3.50 13.81 -5.94
C HIS A 165 -3.38 12.40 -5.35
N ARG A 166 -3.46 12.27 -4.02
CA ARG A 166 -3.42 10.97 -3.34
C ARG A 166 -4.54 10.03 -3.80
N LEU A 167 -5.76 10.57 -3.98
CA LEU A 167 -6.88 9.80 -4.52
C LEU A 167 -6.59 9.31 -5.95
N MET A 168 -6.07 10.20 -6.80
CA MET A 168 -5.74 9.85 -8.18
C MET A 168 -4.62 8.79 -8.27
N GLU A 169 -3.62 8.86 -7.40
CA GLU A 169 -2.57 7.83 -7.29
C GLU A 169 -3.16 6.47 -6.91
N LYS A 170 -4.02 6.41 -5.89
CA LYS A 170 -4.70 5.16 -5.48
C LYS A 170 -5.49 4.54 -6.63
N CYS A 171 -6.17 5.34 -7.44
CA CYS A 171 -6.90 4.92 -8.64
C CYS A 171 -6.01 4.76 -9.88
N ARG A 172 -4.67 4.91 -9.78
CA ARG A 172 -3.73 4.87 -10.91
C ARG A 172 -4.10 5.85 -12.03
N TYR A 173 -4.55 7.03 -11.66
CA TYR A 173 -5.01 8.10 -12.58
C TYR A 173 -6.12 7.66 -13.53
N ARG A 174 -6.90 6.62 -13.17
CA ARG A 174 -8.07 6.21 -13.93
C ARG A 174 -9.25 7.12 -13.59
N TYR A 175 -9.66 7.91 -14.54
CA TYR A 175 -10.79 8.82 -14.36
C TYR A 175 -11.56 9.04 -15.66
N HIS A 176 -12.80 9.49 -15.50
CA HIS A 176 -13.64 9.99 -16.57
C HIS A 176 -14.44 11.20 -16.07
N VAL A 177 -14.75 12.13 -16.98
CA VAL A 177 -15.56 13.30 -16.68
C VAL A 177 -16.94 13.15 -17.31
N PHE A 178 -17.96 13.36 -16.52
CA PHE A 178 -19.33 13.11 -16.87
C PHE A 178 -20.20 14.33 -16.57
N ASN A 179 -21.09 14.73 -17.48
CA ASN A 179 -21.94 15.89 -17.25
C ASN A 179 -23.39 15.53 -16.90
N ASN A 180 -23.76 14.24 -16.88
CA ASN A 180 -25.10 13.71 -16.64
C ASN A 180 -26.19 14.34 -17.56
N LYS A 181 -25.76 14.95 -18.66
CA LYS A 181 -26.64 15.37 -19.75
C LYS A 181 -26.59 14.27 -20.80
N THR A 182 -27.71 13.95 -21.39
CA THR A 182 -27.97 12.80 -22.24
C THR A 182 -27.10 12.76 -23.51
N GLU A 183 -25.82 12.49 -23.36
CA GLU A 183 -24.91 12.26 -24.49
C GLU A 183 -24.45 10.80 -24.45
N GLN A 184 -24.97 9.97 -25.32
CA GLN A 184 -24.61 8.55 -25.44
C GLN A 184 -23.10 8.35 -25.65
N GLU A 185 -22.42 9.34 -26.24
CA GLU A 185 -21.00 9.31 -26.47
C GLU A 185 -20.19 9.25 -25.17
N GLN A 186 -20.56 10.01 -24.14
CA GLN A 186 -19.88 9.95 -22.83
C GLN A 186 -19.99 8.57 -22.19
N VAL A 187 -21.13 7.89 -22.36
CA VAL A 187 -21.33 6.52 -21.88
C VAL A 187 -20.41 5.56 -22.64
N ARG A 188 -20.32 5.70 -23.96
CA ARG A 188 -19.42 4.88 -24.79
C ARG A 188 -17.96 5.06 -24.40
N GLU A 189 -17.49 6.31 -24.27
CA GLU A 189 -16.13 6.62 -23.85
C GLU A 189 -15.81 6.05 -22.46
N LEU A 190 -16.74 6.19 -21.51
CA LEU A 190 -16.60 5.60 -20.18
C LEU A 190 -16.46 4.07 -20.26
N LEU A 191 -17.33 3.40 -21.03
CA LEU A 191 -17.29 1.95 -21.16
C LEU A 191 -15.99 1.46 -21.82
N ILE A 192 -15.44 2.17 -22.80
CA ILE A 192 -14.13 1.87 -23.39
C ILE A 192 -13.04 1.93 -22.32
N LYS A 193 -13.02 2.98 -21.47
CA LYS A 193 -12.05 3.09 -20.37
C LYS A 193 -12.21 1.98 -19.34
N VAL A 194 -13.44 1.60 -19.03
CA VAL A 194 -13.74 0.48 -18.12
C VAL A 194 -13.22 -0.83 -18.72
N GLU A 195 -13.44 -1.08 -19.99
CA GLU A 195 -12.94 -2.29 -20.68
C GLU A 195 -11.41 -2.37 -20.65
N ASN A 196 -10.72 -1.26 -20.94
CA ASN A 196 -9.26 -1.20 -20.83
C ASN A 196 -8.79 -1.55 -19.40
N MET A 197 -9.44 -0.98 -18.38
CA MET A 197 -9.14 -1.30 -16.98
C MET A 197 -9.40 -2.79 -16.66
N LEU A 198 -10.45 -3.38 -17.20
CA LEU A 198 -10.75 -4.80 -17.01
C LEU A 198 -9.69 -5.69 -17.66
N GLN A 199 -9.21 -5.33 -18.86
CA GLN A 199 -8.11 -6.05 -19.52
C GLN A 199 -6.83 -5.99 -18.67
N GLU A 200 -6.47 -4.83 -18.14
CA GLU A 200 -5.35 -4.66 -17.20
C GLU A 200 -5.50 -5.53 -15.95
N ASN A 201 -6.71 -5.71 -15.46
CA ASN A 201 -7.03 -6.55 -14.30
C ASN A 201 -7.23 -8.04 -14.65
N GLY A 202 -7.00 -8.45 -15.91
CA GLY A 202 -7.20 -9.82 -16.36
C GLY A 202 -8.67 -10.26 -16.47
N GLY A 203 -9.59 -9.33 -16.61
CA GLY A 203 -11.04 -9.58 -16.75
C GLY A 203 -11.76 -10.00 -15.46
N TRP A 204 -11.10 -9.82 -14.29
CA TRP A 204 -11.67 -10.24 -13.01
C TRP A 204 -12.61 -9.19 -12.40
N TYR A 205 -13.69 -9.66 -11.75
CA TYR A 205 -14.52 -8.82 -10.89
C TYR A 205 -13.96 -8.73 -9.48
N PHE A 206 -14.34 -7.68 -8.77
CA PHE A 206 -13.99 -7.50 -7.36
C PHE A 206 -14.79 -8.46 -6.48
N SER A 207 -14.10 -9.32 -5.74
CA SER A 207 -14.68 -10.21 -4.73
C SER A 207 -14.11 -9.89 -3.36
N LEU A 208 -14.93 -9.25 -2.51
CA LEU A 208 -14.52 -8.87 -1.16
C LEU A 208 -14.04 -10.08 -0.35
N HIS A 209 -14.81 -11.17 -0.38
CA HIS A 209 -14.47 -12.39 0.34
C HIS A 209 -13.13 -13.00 -0.11
N MET A 210 -12.86 -12.99 -1.42
CA MET A 210 -11.59 -13.48 -1.93
C MET A 210 -10.42 -12.62 -1.45
N TYR A 211 -10.55 -11.30 -1.54
CA TYR A 211 -9.49 -10.39 -1.13
C TYR A 211 -9.26 -10.42 0.38
N GLN A 212 -10.31 -10.50 1.20
CA GLN A 212 -10.17 -10.68 2.66
C GLN A 212 -9.39 -11.97 2.99
N ARG A 213 -9.73 -13.08 2.35
CA ARG A 213 -8.99 -14.33 2.56
C ARG A 213 -7.53 -14.23 2.12
N MET A 214 -7.25 -13.52 1.03
CA MET A 214 -5.88 -13.29 0.60
C MET A 214 -5.11 -12.44 1.64
N GLU A 215 -5.70 -11.36 2.14
CA GLU A 215 -5.08 -10.51 3.16
C GLU A 215 -4.81 -11.29 4.45
N GLU A 216 -5.75 -12.13 4.91
CA GLU A 216 -5.56 -13.01 6.06
C GLU A 216 -4.41 -14.01 5.86
N GLU A 217 -4.34 -14.63 4.69
CA GLU A 217 -3.28 -15.57 4.35
C GLU A 217 -1.91 -14.90 4.27
N TRP A 218 -1.84 -13.71 3.68
CA TRP A 218 -0.61 -12.91 3.61
C TRP A 218 -0.13 -12.48 4.99
N SER A 219 -1.04 -11.97 5.83
CA SER A 219 -0.74 -11.59 7.22
C SER A 219 -0.20 -12.78 8.02
N ARG A 220 -0.79 -13.97 7.83
CA ARG A 220 -0.32 -15.21 8.46
C ARG A 220 1.10 -15.58 8.02
N ARG A 221 1.37 -15.53 6.70
CA ARG A 221 2.70 -15.81 6.14
C ARG A 221 3.74 -14.79 6.59
N GLU A 222 3.39 -13.52 6.59
CA GLU A 222 4.26 -12.46 7.07
C GLU A 222 4.64 -12.66 8.55
N HIS A 223 3.65 -12.98 9.39
CA HIS A 223 3.89 -13.25 10.80
C HIS A 223 4.82 -14.47 11.00
N GLU A 224 4.59 -15.54 10.24
CA GLU A 224 5.44 -16.73 10.28
C GLU A 224 6.88 -16.44 9.84
N LEU A 225 7.06 -15.66 8.75
CA LEU A 225 8.39 -15.25 8.30
C LEU A 225 9.11 -14.37 9.32
N ARG A 226 8.42 -13.40 9.91
CA ARG A 226 8.98 -12.55 10.98
C ARG A 226 9.43 -13.38 12.17
N ARG A 227 8.63 -14.38 12.58
CA ARG A 227 8.97 -15.28 13.67
C ARG A 227 10.22 -16.12 13.36
N ARG A 228 10.34 -16.65 12.14
CA ARG A 228 11.52 -17.40 11.70
C ARG A 228 12.78 -16.55 11.68
N LEU A 229 12.69 -15.33 11.11
CA LEU A 229 13.81 -14.40 11.08
C LEU A 229 14.25 -13.99 12.48
N ALA A 230 13.32 -13.76 13.40
CA ALA A 230 13.65 -13.47 14.81
C ALA A 230 14.42 -14.63 15.45
N ALA A 231 13.94 -15.88 15.28
CA ALA A 231 14.62 -17.07 15.80
C ALA A 231 16.03 -17.24 15.22
N GLU A 232 16.22 -17.03 13.91
CA GLU A 232 17.56 -17.08 13.28
C GLU A 232 18.49 -15.98 13.81
N MET A 233 17.96 -14.78 14.07
CA MET A 233 18.76 -13.71 14.65
C MET A 233 19.17 -14.01 16.08
N ASP A 234 18.28 -14.57 16.89
CA ASP A 234 18.57 -14.99 18.26
C ASP A 234 19.61 -16.12 18.28
N GLU A 235 19.50 -17.12 17.42
CA GLU A 235 20.50 -18.19 17.27
C GLU A 235 21.88 -17.64 16.89
N LYS A 236 21.94 -16.71 15.92
CA LYS A 236 23.18 -16.03 15.54
C LYS A 236 23.79 -15.21 16.69
N ARG A 237 22.93 -14.59 17.49
CA ARG A 237 23.36 -13.81 18.66
C ARG A 237 23.94 -14.72 19.72
N GLU A 238 23.32 -15.87 20.00
CA GLU A 238 23.83 -16.84 20.96
C GLU A 238 25.14 -17.48 20.49
N ARG A 239 25.26 -17.84 19.22
CA ARG A 239 26.54 -18.32 18.63
C ARG A 239 27.66 -17.32 18.77
N ARG A 240 27.40 -16.01 18.52
CA ARG A 240 28.40 -14.94 18.71
C ARG A 240 28.81 -14.78 20.17
N LYS A 241 27.89 -14.91 21.12
CA LYS A 241 28.22 -14.90 22.56
C LYS A 241 29.07 -16.11 22.95
N GLY A 242 28.74 -17.30 22.44
CA GLY A 242 29.52 -18.50 22.67
C GLY A 242 30.98 -18.35 22.18
N THR A 243 31.15 -17.91 20.93
CA THR A 243 32.50 -17.68 20.37
C THR A 243 33.29 -16.60 21.11
N ALA A 244 32.62 -15.52 21.53
CA ALA A 244 33.26 -14.47 22.33
C ALA A 244 33.68 -14.96 23.74
N ALA A 245 32.88 -15.82 24.37
CA ALA A 245 33.21 -16.42 25.65
C ALA A 245 34.37 -17.44 25.54
N GLU A 246 34.44 -18.21 24.46
CA GLU A 246 35.55 -19.13 24.20
C GLU A 246 36.87 -18.40 23.91
N THR A 247 36.81 -17.34 23.07
CA THR A 247 38.00 -16.49 22.83
C THR A 247 38.46 -15.79 24.08
N GLY A 248 37.53 -15.29 24.92
CA GLY A 248 37.85 -14.68 26.22
C GLY A 248 38.60 -15.65 27.15
N LYS A 249 38.09 -16.89 27.28
CA LYS A 249 38.75 -17.94 28.11
C LYS A 249 40.12 -18.36 27.58
N ALA A 250 40.27 -18.47 26.25
CA ALA A 250 41.55 -18.78 25.62
C ALA A 250 42.59 -17.66 25.85
N THR A 251 42.16 -16.39 25.80
CA THR A 251 43.03 -15.25 26.07
C THR A 251 43.43 -15.19 27.55
N GLU A 252 42.52 -15.46 28.47
CA GLU A 252 42.77 -15.51 29.89
C GLU A 252 43.72 -16.65 30.27
N GLN A 253 43.56 -17.86 29.69
CA GLN A 253 44.49 -18.95 29.86
C GLN A 253 45.88 -18.63 29.31
N ARG A 254 45.98 -17.98 28.17
CA ARG A 254 47.26 -17.56 27.58
C ARG A 254 47.98 -16.54 28.46
N GLN A 255 47.25 -15.55 28.97
CA GLN A 255 47.82 -14.57 29.91
C GLN A 255 48.30 -15.22 31.21
N LYS A 256 47.56 -16.19 31.72
CA LYS A 256 47.96 -16.94 32.92
C LYS A 256 49.22 -17.79 32.71
N SER A 257 49.34 -18.48 31.56
CA SER A 257 50.53 -19.22 31.21
C SER A 257 51.75 -18.30 30.96
N GLU A 258 51.56 -17.14 30.36
CA GLU A 258 52.64 -16.12 30.19
C GLU A 258 53.09 -15.52 31.51
N MET A 259 52.20 -15.36 32.49
CA MET A 259 52.57 -14.95 33.86
C MET A 259 53.32 -16.04 34.59
N GLU A 260 52.92 -17.30 34.54
CA GLU A 260 53.61 -18.43 35.15
C GLU A 260 55.02 -18.64 34.56
N VAL A 261 55.23 -18.40 33.25
CA VAL A 261 56.53 -18.44 32.60
C VAL A 261 57.44 -17.27 33.08
N LYS A 262 56.89 -16.09 33.32
CA LYS A 262 57.62 -14.94 33.85
C LYS A 262 58.00 -15.14 35.31
N GLU A 263 57.14 -15.71 36.17
CA GLU A 263 57.45 -16.01 37.53
C GLU A 263 58.48 -17.19 37.66
N GLY A 264 58.39 -18.18 36.77
CA GLY A 264 59.39 -19.25 36.69
C GLY A 264 60.76 -18.73 36.24
N GLY A 265 60.81 -17.77 35.31
CA GLY A 265 62.04 -17.09 34.86
C GLY A 265 62.71 -16.25 35.97
N PHE A 266 61.91 -15.62 36.80
CA PHE A 266 62.43 -14.79 37.91
C PHE A 266 63.05 -15.61 39.04
N LYS A 267 62.62 -16.85 39.24
CA LYS A 267 63.26 -17.75 40.23
C LYS A 267 64.61 -18.30 39.77
N THR A 268 64.81 -18.52 38.47
CA THR A 268 66.09 -18.96 37.90
C THR A 268 67.13 -17.85 37.76
N GLU A 269 66.74 -16.60 37.69
CA GLU A 269 67.66 -15.45 37.67
C GLU A 269 68.12 -15.06 39.06
N LYS A 270 67.34 -15.26 40.14
CA LYS A 270 67.69 -14.95 41.47
C LYS A 270 68.77 -15.93 42.07
N GLU A 271 68.94 -17.09 41.47
CA GLU A 271 70.01 -18.05 41.90
C GLU A 271 71.35 -17.88 41.14
N ARG A 272 71.43 -16.98 40.10
CA ARG A 272 72.65 -16.74 39.32
C ARG A 272 73.37 -15.45 39.62
N HIS A 273 72.81 -14.52 40.43
CA HIS A 273 73.43 -13.25 40.81
C HIS A 273 73.85 -13.20 42.29
N ILE A 274 74.59 -14.20 42.74
CA ILE A 274 75.46 -14.08 43.91
C ILE A 274 76.89 -14.33 43.40
N TRP A 275 77.37 -13.45 42.54
CA TRP A 275 78.81 -13.21 42.35
C TRP A 275 78.96 -12.14 41.27
N ASP A 276 79.27 -10.95 41.74
CA ASP A 276 80.20 -9.91 41.31
C ASP A 276 79.59 -8.52 41.59
N GLY A 277 80.20 -7.91 42.63
CA GLY A 277 80.08 -6.49 42.86
C GLY A 277 81.05 -5.72 42.00
N LYS A 278 80.59 -4.61 41.45
CA LYS A 278 81.34 -3.34 41.49
C LYS A 278 80.52 -2.23 40.81
N GLU A 279 80.59 -1.12 41.49
CA GLU A 279 80.10 0.23 41.22
C GLU A 279 80.11 0.67 39.74
N GLU A 280 79.07 1.46 39.34
CA GLU A 280 79.29 2.79 38.78
C GLU A 280 77.99 3.60 38.74
N ASN A 281 78.04 4.75 39.34
CA ASN A 281 77.05 5.84 39.29
C ASN A 281 77.11 6.54 37.93
N VAL A 282 75.96 6.74 37.27
CA VAL A 282 75.79 7.93 36.39
C VAL A 282 74.32 8.41 36.51
N LYS A 283 74.19 9.64 36.91
CA LYS A 283 72.99 10.50 36.85
C LYS A 283 72.69 10.95 35.44
N PHE A 284 71.45 11.18 35.16
CA PHE A 284 70.82 12.24 34.35
C PHE A 284 69.44 11.68 33.90
N GLY A 285 68.34 12.37 33.91
CA GLY A 285 67.92 13.74 34.06
C GLY A 285 66.44 13.80 33.69
N LEU A 286 65.74 14.65 34.33
CA LEU A 286 64.31 14.97 34.16
C LEU A 286 63.93 15.37 32.74
N SER A 287 62.73 15.04 32.31
CA SER A 287 61.78 16.05 31.81
C SER A 287 60.35 15.49 31.79
N SER A 288 59.53 16.21 32.48
CA SER A 288 58.08 16.20 32.53
C SER A 288 57.52 16.88 31.28
N GLU A 289 56.45 16.35 30.69
CA GLU A 289 55.44 17.17 30.01
C GLU A 289 54.08 16.54 30.22
N GLU A 290 53.26 17.34 30.89
CA GLU A 290 51.83 17.19 31.05
C GLU A 290 51.15 17.68 29.75
N GLU A 291 50.13 16.97 29.23
CA GLU A 291 49.10 17.59 28.44
C GLU A 291 47.72 17.09 28.86
N GLU A 292 47.00 18.03 29.39
CA GLU A 292 45.54 17.99 29.58
C GLU A 292 44.82 18.03 28.24
N GLY A 293 43.75 17.27 28.10
CA GLY A 293 42.88 17.29 26.96
C GLY A 293 41.46 16.85 27.30
N ASP A 294 40.73 17.80 27.67
CA ASP A 294 39.28 18.12 27.68
C ASP A 294 38.29 17.04 27.19
N SER A 295 37.43 16.66 28.12
CA SER A 295 36.24 15.83 27.92
C SER A 295 35.03 16.70 27.60
N ARG A 296 34.47 16.61 26.37
CA ARG A 296 33.12 17.07 26.09
C ARG A 296 32.24 15.89 25.68
N GLY A 297 31.28 15.60 26.55
CA GLY A 297 30.22 14.66 26.28
C GLY A 297 29.22 15.25 25.27
N GLU A 298 28.88 14.46 24.27
CA GLU A 298 27.68 14.67 23.48
C GLU A 298 26.74 13.48 23.68
N SER A 299 25.61 13.81 24.33
CA SER A 299 24.46 12.93 24.47
C SER A 299 23.72 12.84 23.14
N ASN A 300 23.75 11.69 22.51
CA ASN A 300 22.95 11.40 21.31
C ASN A 300 21.58 10.86 21.70
N GLU A 301 20.58 11.73 21.65
CA GLU A 301 19.16 11.34 21.67
C GLU A 301 18.81 10.55 20.40
N MET A 302 18.49 9.29 20.59
CA MET A 302 18.03 8.38 19.54
C MET A 302 16.56 8.66 19.23
N LYS A 303 16.28 9.51 18.23
CA LYS A 303 14.96 9.67 17.65
C LYS A 303 14.61 8.42 16.82
N THR A 304 13.71 7.60 17.34
CA THR A 304 13.11 6.50 16.61
C THR A 304 12.13 7.05 15.57
N SER A 305 12.54 7.14 14.32
CA SER A 305 11.65 7.36 13.20
C SER A 305 11.07 6.01 12.73
N HIS A 306 9.76 5.84 12.87
CA HIS A 306 9.05 4.74 12.25
C HIS A 306 8.99 4.97 10.72
N ALA A 307 9.94 4.41 10.02
CA ALA A 307 9.89 4.33 8.56
C ALA A 307 9.01 3.13 8.16
N ALA A 308 7.97 3.40 7.39
CA ALA A 308 7.14 2.38 6.74
C ALA A 308 7.99 1.51 5.79
N PRO A 309 7.63 0.24 5.59
CA PRO A 309 8.45 -0.67 4.79
C PRO A 309 8.49 -0.27 3.31
N ARG A 310 9.69 -0.18 2.81
CA ARG A 310 10.14 0.38 1.52
C ARG A 310 9.88 -0.50 0.28
N TRP A 311 9.01 -1.52 0.36
CA TRP A 311 8.80 -2.48 -0.74
C TRP A 311 7.66 -2.11 -1.72
N LEU A 312 7.07 -0.90 -1.57
CA LEU A 312 6.08 -0.37 -2.52
C LEU A 312 6.69 0.40 -3.72
N ASN A 313 8.02 0.48 -3.82
CA ASN A 313 8.70 1.22 -4.89
C ASN A 313 9.69 0.32 -5.66
N THR A 314 9.20 -0.73 -6.31
CA THR A 314 9.94 -1.38 -7.41
C THR A 314 9.09 -1.39 -8.67
N SER A 315 8.90 -0.20 -9.25
CA SER A 315 8.66 -0.05 -10.67
C SER A 315 10.02 0.04 -11.39
N GLN A 316 10.78 -1.06 -11.44
CA GLN A 316 11.82 -1.21 -12.46
C GLN A 316 11.26 -2.11 -13.52
N GLY A 317 11.08 -1.51 -14.70
CA GLY A 317 10.61 -2.16 -15.90
C GLY A 317 11.50 -3.33 -16.29
N LEU A 318 10.88 -4.49 -16.42
CA LEU A 318 11.47 -5.58 -17.19
C LEU A 318 11.39 -5.21 -18.68
N PRO A 319 12.45 -5.42 -19.47
CA PRO A 319 12.44 -5.08 -20.87
C PRO A 319 11.46 -5.97 -21.63
N PHE A 320 10.54 -5.32 -22.33
CA PHE A 320 9.60 -5.95 -23.26
C PHE A 320 10.41 -6.54 -24.42
N ASN A 321 10.39 -7.84 -24.55
CA ASN A 321 10.99 -8.55 -25.67
C ASN A 321 9.90 -8.74 -26.74
N PRO A 322 9.97 -8.10 -27.92
CA PRO A 322 8.96 -8.30 -28.95
C PRO A 322 9.18 -9.65 -29.62
N ILE A 323 8.21 -10.55 -29.48
CA ILE A 323 8.19 -11.81 -30.22
C ILE A 323 8.06 -11.50 -31.72
N ARG A 324 9.08 -11.89 -32.47
CA ARG A 324 9.12 -11.84 -33.94
C ARG A 324 7.96 -12.64 -34.52
N LYS A 325 7.22 -11.99 -35.42
CA LYS A 325 6.36 -12.69 -36.39
C LYS A 325 7.23 -13.61 -37.23
N VAL A 326 6.91 -14.87 -37.24
CA VAL A 326 7.36 -15.81 -38.28
C VAL A 326 6.21 -16.00 -39.23
N ALA A 327 6.54 -15.91 -40.49
CA ALA A 327 5.65 -15.96 -41.64
C ALA A 327 4.84 -17.26 -41.72
#